data_63ea31f707bb2ca388b703f84ac788c2
#
_entry.id   63ea31f707bb2ca388b703f84ac788c2
#
_cell.length_a   1.000
_cell.length_b   1.000
_cell.length_c   1.000
_cell.angle_alpha   90.00
_cell.angle_beta   90.00
_cell.angle_gamma   90.00
#
_symmetry.space_group_name_H-M   'P 1'
#
loop_
_entity.id
_entity.type
_entity.pdbx_description
1 polymer ?
#
loop_
_entity_poly.entity_id
_entity_poly.type
_entity_poly.pdbx_seq_one_letter_code
_entity_poly.pdbx_strand_id
1 'polypeptide(L)'
;LEALKTADLLVLFLRFQDFPDEEMQHIVDYLDRGGPVVGYRTSTHAFQIKRPDAKFLKYTWNNGAKNPAADFPGGFGRQILGETWVSHYGRNHTQSSRLLLQPDQMNHPILRGVKDVWAQSGGYTADPIAGSTVLALGQILDGMTADSPPAGDKKQVPVAWYRTYEQTPGKPGRVFTTTHGASEDLLNDGFRRMAVNAT
;
A
#
# COMPACT_ATOMS: atom_id res chain seq x y z
N LEU A 1 10.80 15.88 8.16
CA LEU A 1 9.46 15.75 7.51
C LEU A 1 8.58 17.00 7.65
N GLU A 2 9.16 18.14 8.02
CA GLU A 2 8.43 19.40 8.27
C GLU A 2 7.54 19.85 7.09
N ALA A 3 7.91 19.55 5.85
CA ALA A 3 7.12 19.85 4.66
C ALA A 3 5.69 19.28 4.72
N LEU A 4 5.45 18.26 5.52
CA LEU A 4 4.10 17.68 5.70
C LEU A 4 3.10 18.65 6.34
N LYS A 5 3.56 19.73 6.99
CA LYS A 5 2.67 20.77 7.52
C LYS A 5 1.79 21.42 6.44
N THR A 6 2.32 21.53 5.22
CA THR A 6 1.66 22.20 4.10
C THR A 6 1.45 21.31 2.87
N ALA A 7 1.88 20.05 2.93
CA ALA A 7 1.73 19.13 1.80
C ALA A 7 0.26 18.77 1.58
N ASP A 8 -0.18 18.76 0.31
CA ASP A 8 -1.52 18.35 -0.11
C ASP A 8 -1.64 16.84 -0.32
N LEU A 9 -0.51 16.16 -0.53
CA LEU A 9 -0.44 14.72 -0.76
C LEU A 9 0.84 14.14 -0.15
N LEU A 10 0.69 13.00 0.54
CA LEU A 10 1.81 12.18 1.02
C LEU A 10 1.96 10.94 0.14
N VAL A 11 3.06 10.86 -0.60
CA VAL A 11 3.43 9.65 -1.35
C VAL A 11 4.49 8.89 -0.57
N LEU A 12 4.20 7.63 -0.24
CA LEU A 12 5.06 6.79 0.58
C LEU A 12 5.65 5.63 -0.23
N PHE A 13 6.95 5.47 -0.09
CA PHE A 13 7.71 4.29 -0.49
C PHE A 13 8.75 4.00 0.59
N LEU A 14 8.29 3.59 1.75
CA LEU A 14 9.10 3.36 2.94
C LEU A 14 9.16 1.88 3.31
N ARG A 15 10.20 1.51 4.05
CA ARG A 15 10.36 0.16 4.57
C ARG A 15 11.09 0.19 5.92
N PHE A 16 10.45 -0.31 6.97
CA PHE A 16 11.03 -0.53 8.30
C PHE A 16 11.77 0.69 8.88
N GLN A 17 11.23 1.89 8.68
CA GLN A 17 11.84 3.11 9.22
C GLN A 17 11.60 3.22 10.73
N ASP A 18 12.63 3.67 11.46
CA ASP A 18 12.57 4.00 12.88
C ASP A 18 12.86 5.50 13.05
N PHE A 19 11.88 6.32 12.68
CA PHE A 19 12.03 7.77 12.79
C PHE A 19 11.96 8.22 14.26
N PRO A 20 12.72 9.26 14.63
CA PRO A 20 12.54 9.96 15.90
C PRO A 20 11.09 10.44 16.09
N ASP A 21 10.68 10.63 17.34
CA ASP A 21 9.32 11.06 17.65
C ASP A 21 8.96 12.43 17.05
N GLU A 22 9.92 13.33 16.92
CA GLU A 22 9.73 14.64 16.26
C GLU A 22 9.37 14.49 14.79
N GLU A 23 10.01 13.55 14.08
CA GLU A 23 9.72 13.27 12.67
C GLU A 23 8.41 12.50 12.52
N MET A 24 8.15 11.54 13.40
CA MET A 24 6.88 10.82 13.43
C MET A 24 5.70 11.77 13.74
N GLN A 25 5.90 12.80 14.56
CA GLN A 25 4.87 13.79 14.86
C GLN A 25 4.35 14.48 13.58
N HIS A 26 5.24 14.83 12.65
CA HIS A 26 4.81 15.43 11.37
C HIS A 26 3.91 14.50 10.55
N ILE A 27 4.21 13.20 10.55
CA ILE A 27 3.36 12.21 9.87
C ILE A 27 2.01 12.10 10.56
N VAL A 28 2.01 12.03 11.89
CA VAL A 28 0.77 11.90 12.67
C VAL A 28 -0.10 13.14 12.51
N ASP A 29 0.45 14.34 12.62
CA ASP A 29 -0.27 15.61 12.41
C ASP A 29 -0.88 15.68 10.99
N TYR A 30 -0.15 15.17 9.99
CA TYR A 30 -0.64 15.07 8.61
C TYR A 30 -1.86 14.13 8.52
N LEU A 31 -1.78 12.97 9.16
CA LEU A 31 -2.87 11.99 9.18
C LEU A 31 -4.06 12.49 10.00
N ASP A 32 -3.84 13.16 11.13
CA ASP A 32 -4.88 13.70 12.00
C ASP A 32 -5.73 14.78 11.33
N ARG A 33 -5.16 15.49 10.35
CA ARG A 33 -5.95 16.44 9.55
C ARG A 33 -6.65 15.82 8.34
N GLY A 34 -6.55 14.49 8.14
CA GLY A 34 -7.14 13.78 7.01
C GLY A 34 -6.36 13.93 5.70
N GLY A 35 -5.03 14.10 5.78
CA GLY A 35 -4.18 14.25 4.59
C GLY A 35 -4.22 13.02 3.67
N PRO A 36 -4.38 13.18 2.34
CA PRO A 36 -4.40 12.06 1.40
C PRO A 36 -3.07 11.30 1.34
N VAL A 37 -3.14 9.98 1.15
CA VAL A 37 -1.95 9.11 1.13
C VAL A 37 -1.94 8.21 -0.10
N VAL A 38 -0.81 8.12 -0.76
CA VAL A 38 -0.51 7.10 -1.77
C VAL A 38 0.61 6.21 -1.23
N GLY A 39 0.30 4.93 -1.01
CA GLY A 39 1.24 3.94 -0.46
C GLY A 39 1.66 2.92 -1.49
N TYR A 40 2.96 2.84 -1.77
CA TYR A 40 3.52 1.85 -2.68
C TYR A 40 4.20 0.72 -1.91
N ARG A 41 3.97 -0.52 -2.33
CA ARG A 41 4.70 -1.73 -1.99
C ARG A 41 5.08 -1.83 -0.49
N THR A 42 6.33 -1.55 -0.16
CA THR A 42 6.88 -1.71 1.18
C THR A 42 6.27 -0.76 2.23
N SER A 43 5.47 0.21 1.80
CA SER A 43 4.79 1.11 2.75
C SER A 43 3.77 0.42 3.65
N THR A 44 3.30 -0.79 3.28
CA THR A 44 2.48 -1.64 4.16
C THR A 44 3.23 -2.11 5.42
N HIS A 45 4.56 -1.96 5.44
CA HIS A 45 5.45 -2.14 6.60
C HIS A 45 6.45 -0.98 6.69
N ALA A 46 5.93 0.24 6.54
CA ALA A 46 6.73 1.46 6.51
C ALA A 46 7.60 1.65 7.76
N PHE A 47 7.04 1.38 8.94
CA PHE A 47 7.67 1.68 10.22
C PHE A 47 8.00 0.42 10.99
N GLN A 48 9.20 0.39 11.59
CA GLN A 48 9.62 -0.61 12.58
C GLN A 48 10.28 0.12 13.75
N ILE A 49 9.43 0.72 14.58
CA ILE A 49 9.85 1.48 15.75
C ILE A 49 10.31 0.48 16.82
N LYS A 50 11.58 0.57 17.21
CA LYS A 50 12.23 -0.39 18.13
C LYS A 50 12.33 0.13 19.55
N ARG A 51 12.18 1.44 19.75
CA ARG A 51 12.27 2.09 21.07
C ARG A 51 11.00 1.81 21.85
N PRO A 52 11.08 1.13 23.02
CA PRO A 52 9.90 0.72 23.79
C PRO A 52 9.12 1.91 24.40
N ASP A 53 9.79 3.05 24.56
CA ASP A 53 9.28 4.30 25.10
C ASP A 53 8.85 5.31 24.01
N ALA A 54 8.92 4.91 22.72
CA ALA A 54 8.55 5.79 21.62
C ALA A 54 7.06 6.18 21.69
N LYS A 55 6.78 7.47 21.58
CA LYS A 55 5.42 8.03 21.61
C LYS A 55 4.49 7.40 20.56
N PHE A 56 5.04 7.04 19.41
CA PHE A 56 4.28 6.56 18.27
C PHE A 56 4.46 5.06 18.00
N LEU A 57 4.82 4.29 19.01
CA LEU A 57 5.07 2.86 18.90
C LEU A 57 3.90 2.09 18.27
N LYS A 58 2.64 2.56 18.41
CA LYS A 58 1.46 1.94 17.81
C LYS A 58 1.49 1.85 16.28
N TYR A 59 2.25 2.72 15.60
CA TYR A 59 2.38 2.71 14.14
C TYR A 59 3.34 1.65 13.62
N THR A 60 4.07 0.98 14.51
CA THR A 60 5.04 -0.04 14.13
C THR A 60 4.38 -1.19 13.35
N TRP A 61 5.08 -1.68 12.33
CA TRP A 61 4.70 -2.92 11.67
C TRP A 61 4.85 -4.11 12.62
N ASN A 62 3.87 -5.03 12.57
CA ASN A 62 3.93 -6.24 13.32
C ASN A 62 3.31 -7.40 12.51
N ASN A 63 3.99 -8.15 11.83
CA ASN A 63 3.58 -9.31 11.03
C ASN A 63 2.63 -10.29 11.79
N GLY A 64 1.45 -9.82 12.20
CA GLY A 64 0.51 -10.59 13.02
C GLY A 64 0.97 -10.82 14.47
N ALA A 65 2.15 -10.33 14.86
CA ALA A 65 2.60 -10.31 16.23
C ALA A 65 1.77 -9.31 17.05
N LYS A 66 1.83 -9.40 18.37
CA LYS A 66 1.08 -8.48 19.25
C LYS A 66 1.54 -7.05 19.00
N ASN A 67 0.66 -6.24 18.44
CA ASN A 67 0.86 -4.80 18.41
C ASN A 67 0.89 -4.30 19.86
N PRO A 68 1.84 -3.44 20.24
CA PRO A 68 1.87 -2.83 21.56
C PRO A 68 0.59 -2.01 21.88
N ALA A 69 -0.15 -1.57 20.83
CA ALA A 69 -1.44 -0.89 20.98
C ALA A 69 -2.56 -1.81 20.51
N ALA A 70 -3.38 -2.29 21.44
CA ALA A 70 -4.50 -3.19 21.13
C ALA A 70 -5.59 -2.52 20.27
N ASP A 71 -5.70 -1.21 20.32
CA ASP A 71 -6.63 -0.37 19.57
C ASP A 71 -6.10 -0.01 18.16
N PHE A 72 -4.85 -0.38 17.82
CA PHE A 72 -4.24 -0.08 16.52
C PHE A 72 -3.58 -1.33 15.90
N PRO A 73 -4.34 -2.43 15.74
CA PRO A 73 -3.79 -3.72 15.31
C PRO A 73 -3.24 -3.65 13.88
N GLY A 74 -2.04 -4.23 13.67
CA GLY A 74 -1.36 -4.22 12.36
C GLY A 74 -0.65 -2.90 12.04
N GLY A 75 -0.64 -1.94 12.95
CA GLY A 75 0.09 -0.69 12.82
C GLY A 75 -0.37 0.19 11.66
N PHE A 76 0.52 1.08 11.21
CA PHE A 76 0.26 2.02 10.12
C PHE A 76 -0.27 1.34 8.85
N GLY A 77 0.36 0.23 8.43
CA GLY A 77 -0.06 -0.46 7.22
C GLY A 77 -1.53 -0.86 7.27
N ARG A 78 -1.95 -1.56 8.33
CA ARG A 78 -3.32 -2.05 8.45
C ARG A 78 -4.32 -0.91 8.67
N GLN A 79 -4.01 0.03 9.56
CA GLN A 79 -4.98 1.04 9.98
C GLN A 79 -5.11 2.20 8.99
N ILE A 80 -4.02 2.62 8.36
CA ILE A 80 -4.04 3.71 7.37
C ILE A 80 -4.17 3.17 5.96
N LEU A 81 -3.22 2.32 5.53
CA LEU A 81 -3.17 1.83 4.15
C LEU A 81 -4.20 0.72 3.86
N GLY A 82 -4.77 0.10 4.90
CA GLY A 82 -5.76 -0.97 4.77
C GLY A 82 -5.19 -2.38 4.83
N GLU A 83 -3.87 -2.55 4.78
CA GLU A 83 -3.22 -3.84 4.93
C GLU A 83 -1.80 -3.70 5.46
N THR A 84 -1.41 -4.63 6.32
CA THR A 84 -0.03 -4.79 6.76
C THR A 84 0.66 -5.90 5.96
N TRP A 85 1.96 -5.76 5.71
CA TRP A 85 2.71 -6.82 5.05
C TRP A 85 2.79 -8.08 5.93
N VAL A 86 2.40 -9.21 5.34
CA VAL A 86 2.49 -10.54 5.97
C VAL A 86 3.56 -11.38 5.28
N SER A 87 3.50 -11.47 3.95
CA SER A 87 4.44 -12.26 3.15
C SER A 87 4.40 -11.84 1.68
N HIS A 88 5.42 -12.22 0.93
CA HIS A 88 5.35 -12.19 -0.52
C HIS A 88 4.31 -13.21 -1.02
N TYR A 89 3.60 -12.84 -2.08
CA TYR A 89 2.72 -13.73 -2.81
C TYR A 89 3.38 -14.12 -4.13
N GLY A 90 3.69 -15.40 -4.27
CA GLY A 90 4.58 -15.88 -5.32
C GLY A 90 6.06 -15.88 -4.89
N ARG A 91 6.93 -16.26 -5.81
CA ARG A 91 8.39 -16.31 -5.60
C ARG A 91 9.00 -14.97 -5.99
N ASN A 92 9.44 -14.21 -5.01
CA ASN A 92 10.05 -12.90 -5.24
C ASN A 92 11.29 -13.02 -6.14
N HIS A 93 11.44 -12.08 -7.09
CA HIS A 93 12.51 -12.02 -8.12
C HIS A 93 12.51 -13.15 -9.15
N THR A 94 11.52 -14.03 -9.17
CA THR A 94 11.38 -15.09 -10.18
C THR A 94 9.98 -15.17 -10.78
N GLN A 95 9.01 -14.56 -10.12
CA GLN A 95 7.63 -14.47 -10.57
C GLN A 95 7.17 -13.01 -10.56
N SER A 96 6.64 -12.55 -11.67
CA SER A 96 6.04 -11.23 -11.85
C SER A 96 4.53 -11.28 -11.62
N SER A 97 3.84 -10.17 -11.84
CA SER A 97 2.39 -10.09 -11.66
C SER A 97 1.71 -9.36 -12.81
N ARG A 98 0.57 -9.86 -13.25
CA ARG A 98 -0.39 -9.11 -14.05
C ARG A 98 -1.49 -8.60 -13.13
N LEU A 99 -1.82 -7.31 -13.25
CA LEU A 99 -2.88 -6.71 -12.48
C LEU A 99 -4.18 -6.78 -13.29
N LEU A 100 -5.14 -7.51 -12.77
CA LEU A 100 -6.47 -7.68 -13.36
C LEU A 100 -7.39 -6.61 -12.77
N LEU A 101 -7.70 -5.60 -13.58
CA LEU A 101 -8.58 -4.50 -13.16
C LEU A 101 -9.99 -5.05 -12.90
N GLN A 102 -10.62 -4.57 -11.83
CA GLN A 102 -11.97 -5.04 -11.48
C GLN A 102 -13.01 -4.42 -12.43
N PRO A 103 -13.82 -5.24 -13.11
CA PRO A 103 -14.76 -4.77 -14.12
C PRO A 103 -15.79 -3.77 -13.60
N ASP A 104 -16.26 -3.95 -12.37
CA ASP A 104 -17.21 -3.07 -11.69
C ASP A 104 -16.59 -1.74 -11.25
N GLN A 105 -15.25 -1.63 -11.25
CA GLN A 105 -14.50 -0.43 -10.87
C GLN A 105 -13.93 0.35 -12.06
N MET A 106 -14.19 -0.06 -13.30
CA MET A 106 -13.59 0.57 -14.49
C MET A 106 -13.93 2.07 -14.65
N ASN A 107 -15.00 2.55 -14.03
CA ASN A 107 -15.38 3.95 -14.00
C ASN A 107 -14.69 4.76 -12.88
N HIS A 108 -13.94 4.09 -12.00
CA HIS A 108 -13.22 4.76 -10.91
C HIS A 108 -12.13 5.68 -11.49
N PRO A 109 -11.97 6.93 -11.00
CA PRO A 109 -11.00 7.90 -11.55
C PRO A 109 -9.58 7.34 -11.63
N ILE A 110 -9.14 6.58 -10.65
CA ILE A 110 -7.80 5.94 -10.61
C ILE A 110 -7.60 4.98 -11.80
N LEU A 111 -8.65 4.35 -12.32
CA LEU A 111 -8.57 3.41 -13.45
C LEU A 111 -8.77 4.06 -14.82
N ARG A 112 -8.96 5.39 -14.87
CA ARG A 112 -9.18 6.10 -16.16
C ARG A 112 -8.00 5.92 -17.12
N GLY A 113 -8.25 5.25 -18.25
CA GLY A 113 -7.24 5.01 -19.28
C GLY A 113 -6.15 4.01 -18.90
N VAL A 114 -6.32 3.30 -17.77
CA VAL A 114 -5.41 2.23 -17.34
C VAL A 114 -5.68 0.98 -18.17
N LYS A 115 -4.63 0.38 -18.74
CA LYS A 115 -4.68 -0.84 -19.55
C LYS A 115 -3.41 -1.65 -19.36
N ASP A 116 -3.49 -2.96 -19.57
CA ASP A 116 -2.36 -3.88 -19.67
C ASP A 116 -1.32 -3.72 -18.54
N VAL A 117 -1.81 -3.70 -17.30
CA VAL A 117 -0.96 -3.47 -16.15
C VAL A 117 -0.17 -4.73 -15.82
N TRP A 118 1.14 -4.63 -15.99
CA TRP A 118 2.10 -5.64 -15.58
C TRP A 118 3.11 -5.02 -14.61
N ALA A 119 3.43 -5.76 -13.57
CA ALA A 119 4.43 -5.38 -12.59
C ALA A 119 5.51 -6.47 -12.53
N GLN A 120 6.75 -6.06 -12.72
CA GLN A 120 7.89 -6.96 -12.63
C GLN A 120 8.07 -7.47 -11.20
N SER A 121 7.74 -6.65 -10.21
CA SER A 121 7.78 -7.05 -8.81
C SER A 121 6.67 -8.06 -8.48
N GLY A 122 6.99 -9.06 -7.64
CA GLY A 122 5.98 -9.94 -7.05
C GLY A 122 5.06 -9.18 -6.09
N GLY A 123 3.80 -9.57 -6.00
CA GLY A 123 2.83 -8.99 -5.07
C GLY A 123 3.04 -9.44 -3.63
N TYR A 124 2.18 -8.94 -2.75
CA TYR A 124 2.09 -9.39 -1.36
C TYR A 124 0.77 -10.13 -1.14
N THR A 125 0.77 -11.07 -0.23
CA THR A 125 -0.48 -11.59 0.33
C THR A 125 -1.21 -10.41 0.99
N ALA A 126 -2.44 -10.16 0.56
CA ALA A 126 -3.24 -9.05 1.07
C ALA A 126 -4.71 -9.43 1.17
N ASP A 127 -5.33 -8.94 2.24
CA ASP A 127 -6.77 -8.98 2.51
C ASP A 127 -7.14 -7.63 3.13
N PRO A 128 -7.35 -6.59 2.30
CA PRO A 128 -7.60 -5.23 2.78
C PRO A 128 -8.80 -5.19 3.73
N ILE A 129 -8.70 -4.41 4.81
CA ILE A 129 -9.77 -4.29 5.82
C ILE A 129 -11.09 -3.83 5.19
N ALA A 130 -12.18 -4.14 5.88
CA ALA A 130 -13.53 -3.71 5.48
C ALA A 130 -13.59 -2.20 5.19
N GLY A 131 -14.38 -1.81 4.17
CA GLY A 131 -14.44 -0.44 3.67
C GLY A 131 -13.36 -0.09 2.64
N SER A 132 -12.50 -1.05 2.27
CA SER A 132 -11.60 -0.91 1.13
C SER A 132 -12.29 -1.34 -0.17
N THR A 133 -12.11 -0.56 -1.24
CA THR A 133 -12.56 -0.89 -2.59
C THR A 133 -11.39 -1.43 -3.39
N VAL A 134 -11.43 -2.70 -3.75
CA VAL A 134 -10.37 -3.34 -4.55
C VAL A 134 -10.51 -2.88 -6.00
N LEU A 135 -9.44 -2.33 -6.55
CA LEU A 135 -9.35 -1.83 -7.92
C LEU A 135 -8.70 -2.84 -8.87
N ALA A 136 -7.77 -3.66 -8.35
CA ALA A 136 -7.11 -4.70 -9.13
C ALA A 136 -6.76 -5.92 -8.27
N LEU A 137 -6.90 -7.09 -8.88
CA LEU A 137 -6.36 -8.35 -8.37
C LEU A 137 -5.04 -8.68 -9.07
N GLY A 138 -4.09 -9.21 -8.35
CA GLY A 138 -2.81 -9.69 -8.89
C GLY A 138 -2.91 -11.15 -9.29
N GLN A 139 -2.56 -11.43 -10.54
CA GLN A 139 -2.30 -12.77 -11.03
C GLN A 139 -0.80 -12.98 -11.12
N ILE A 140 -0.29 -13.93 -10.34
CA ILE A 140 1.12 -14.29 -10.40
C ILE A 140 1.41 -14.99 -11.73
N LEU A 141 2.51 -14.58 -12.37
CA LEU A 141 3.02 -15.18 -13.60
C LEU A 141 4.22 -16.08 -13.28
N ASP A 142 4.34 -17.18 -14.00
CA ASP A 142 5.49 -18.09 -13.85
C ASP A 142 6.65 -17.64 -14.73
N GLY A 143 7.18 -16.47 -14.43
CA GLY A 143 8.28 -15.81 -15.12
C GLY A 143 8.30 -14.31 -14.86
N MET A 144 9.29 -13.65 -15.49
CA MET A 144 9.61 -12.24 -15.27
C MET A 144 9.35 -11.36 -16.50
N THR A 145 8.46 -11.82 -17.38
CA THR A 145 8.03 -11.07 -18.57
C THR A 145 6.50 -10.94 -18.59
N ALA A 146 6.00 -9.93 -19.30
CA ALA A 146 4.56 -9.65 -19.35
C ALA A 146 3.75 -10.76 -20.06
N ASP A 147 4.37 -11.56 -20.88
CA ASP A 147 3.80 -12.68 -21.62
C ASP A 147 4.04 -14.04 -20.93
N SER A 148 4.69 -14.06 -19.76
CA SER A 148 4.81 -15.28 -18.95
C SER A 148 3.44 -15.84 -18.60
N PRO A 149 3.29 -17.19 -18.60
CA PRO A 149 2.00 -17.80 -18.28
C PRO A 149 1.62 -17.60 -16.82
N PRO A 150 0.31 -17.61 -16.48
CA PRO A 150 -0.13 -17.63 -15.11
C PRO A 150 0.45 -18.80 -14.32
N ALA A 151 0.86 -18.57 -13.08
CA ALA A 151 1.24 -19.63 -12.14
C ALA A 151 -0.03 -20.40 -11.74
N GLY A 152 -0.19 -21.62 -12.25
CA GLY A 152 -1.46 -22.32 -12.33
C GLY A 152 -2.18 -22.62 -11.00
N ASP A 153 -1.45 -22.67 -9.88
CA ASP A 153 -1.98 -22.96 -8.54
C ASP A 153 -2.22 -21.71 -7.68
N LYS A 154 -1.87 -20.52 -8.19
CA LYS A 154 -1.95 -19.28 -7.44
C LYS A 154 -3.30 -18.60 -7.62
N LYS A 155 -4.01 -18.40 -6.50
CA LYS A 155 -5.23 -17.59 -6.47
C LYS A 155 -4.89 -16.12 -6.74
N GLN A 156 -5.83 -15.39 -7.32
CA GLN A 156 -5.74 -13.95 -7.42
C GLN A 156 -5.91 -13.32 -6.04
N VAL A 157 -5.13 -12.28 -5.74
CA VAL A 157 -5.19 -11.55 -4.47
C VAL A 157 -5.29 -10.05 -4.73
N PRO A 158 -5.91 -9.26 -3.83
CA PRO A 158 -5.91 -7.80 -3.94
C PRO A 158 -4.49 -7.24 -4.02
N VAL A 159 -4.23 -6.37 -5.00
CA VAL A 159 -2.92 -5.74 -5.19
C VAL A 159 -3.00 -4.22 -5.35
N ALA A 160 -4.19 -3.70 -5.59
CA ALA A 160 -4.43 -2.25 -5.60
C ALA A 160 -5.84 -1.99 -5.06
N TRP A 161 -5.95 -1.05 -4.14
CA TRP A 161 -7.23 -0.67 -3.53
C TRP A 161 -7.24 0.79 -3.12
N TYR A 162 -8.44 1.31 -2.94
CA TYR A 162 -8.74 2.63 -2.44
C TYR A 162 -9.59 2.52 -1.18
N ARG A 163 -9.39 3.41 -0.21
CA ARG A 163 -10.21 3.54 0.99
C ARG A 163 -10.15 4.94 1.58
N THR A 164 -10.98 5.18 2.57
CA THR A 164 -10.80 6.28 3.51
C THR A 164 -10.30 5.76 4.87
N TYR A 165 -9.53 6.58 5.57
CA TYR A 165 -9.16 6.38 6.96
C TYR A 165 -9.63 7.57 7.79
N GLU A 166 -9.75 7.41 9.08
CA GLU A 166 -10.10 8.49 9.99
C GLU A 166 -9.33 8.31 11.29
N GLN A 167 -8.39 9.23 11.56
CA GLN A 167 -7.62 9.25 12.80
C GLN A 167 -8.23 10.21 13.81
N THR A 168 -8.73 11.33 13.33
CA THR A 168 -9.46 12.33 14.10
C THR A 168 -10.91 12.34 13.62
N PRO A 169 -11.91 12.18 14.52
CA PRO A 169 -13.32 12.19 14.14
C PRO A 169 -13.71 13.41 13.28
N GLY A 170 -14.40 13.16 12.16
CA GLY A 170 -14.81 14.19 11.22
C GLY A 170 -13.71 14.67 10.25
N LYS A 171 -12.54 14.03 10.24
CA LYS A 171 -11.43 14.36 9.33
C LYS A 171 -10.98 13.14 8.52
N PRO A 172 -11.81 12.64 7.60
CA PRO A 172 -11.46 11.49 6.77
C PRO A 172 -10.36 11.84 5.75
N GLY A 173 -9.36 10.97 5.64
CA GLY A 173 -8.33 11.02 4.61
C GLY A 173 -8.54 9.95 3.55
N ARG A 174 -8.19 10.25 2.30
CA ARG A 174 -8.26 9.29 1.19
C ARG A 174 -6.93 8.55 1.06
N VAL A 175 -7.01 7.25 0.76
CA VAL A 175 -5.82 6.42 0.59
C VAL A 175 -5.94 5.59 -0.67
N PHE A 176 -4.89 5.60 -1.48
CA PHE A 176 -4.64 4.57 -2.47
C PHE A 176 -3.44 3.75 -2.03
N THR A 177 -3.56 2.43 -2.12
CA THR A 177 -2.49 1.50 -1.79
C THR A 177 -2.30 0.47 -2.90
N THR A 178 -1.05 0.17 -3.22
CA THR A 178 -0.70 -0.97 -4.08
C THR A 178 0.46 -1.76 -3.50
N THR A 179 0.38 -3.09 -3.61
CA THR A 179 1.47 -4.00 -3.21
C THR A 179 2.61 -4.05 -4.22
N HIS A 180 2.47 -3.34 -5.32
CA HIS A 180 3.47 -3.12 -6.36
C HIS A 180 4.03 -1.70 -6.29
N GLY A 181 4.96 -1.35 -7.18
CA GLY A 181 5.58 -0.03 -7.27
C GLY A 181 7.08 -0.03 -7.00
N ALA A 182 7.76 -1.15 -7.25
CA ALA A 182 9.20 -1.11 -7.44
C ALA A 182 9.53 -0.19 -8.64
N SER A 183 10.77 0.32 -8.71
CA SER A 183 11.15 1.26 -9.76
C SER A 183 10.85 0.74 -11.16
N GLU A 184 11.07 -0.55 -11.36
CA GLU A 184 10.85 -1.27 -12.63
C GLU A 184 9.37 -1.34 -13.02
N ASP A 185 8.45 -1.38 -12.05
CA ASP A 185 7.01 -1.43 -12.32
C ASP A 185 6.54 -0.14 -13.00
N LEU A 186 7.20 1.00 -12.73
CA LEU A 186 6.90 2.30 -13.36
C LEU A 186 7.29 2.36 -14.85
N LEU A 187 8.01 1.38 -15.36
CA LEU A 187 8.28 1.26 -16.80
C LEU A 187 7.03 0.80 -17.58
N ASN A 188 6.09 0.14 -16.91
CA ASN A 188 4.81 -0.23 -17.52
C ASN A 188 3.87 0.97 -17.58
N ASP A 189 3.38 1.29 -18.78
CA ASP A 189 2.51 2.46 -19.02
C ASP A 189 1.20 2.40 -18.24
N GLY A 190 0.59 1.21 -18.14
CA GLY A 190 -0.65 1.01 -17.40
C GLY A 190 -0.45 1.23 -15.90
N PHE A 191 0.65 0.69 -15.34
CA PHE A 191 0.98 0.92 -13.93
C PHE A 191 1.27 2.39 -13.64
N ARG A 192 2.07 3.03 -14.48
CA ARG A 192 2.39 4.46 -14.35
C ARG A 192 1.14 5.34 -14.46
N ARG A 193 0.22 5.01 -15.38
CA ARG A 193 -1.07 5.71 -15.50
C ARG A 193 -1.89 5.59 -14.22
N MET A 194 -2.00 4.40 -13.65
CA MET A 194 -2.71 4.17 -12.40
C MET A 194 -2.07 4.96 -11.25
N ALA A 195 -0.74 4.97 -11.18
CA ALA A 195 0.01 5.71 -10.19
C ALA A 195 -0.27 7.23 -10.27
N VAL A 196 -0.23 7.81 -11.48
CA VAL A 196 -0.53 9.24 -11.71
C VAL A 196 -1.99 9.55 -11.39
N ASN A 197 -2.93 8.68 -11.77
CA ASN A 197 -4.34 8.93 -11.48
C ASN A 197 -4.67 8.87 -9.98
N ALA A 198 -3.81 8.22 -9.18
CA ALA A 198 -3.97 8.11 -7.73
C ALA A 198 -3.46 9.35 -6.97
N THR A 199 -2.73 10.24 -7.64
CA THR A 199 -2.24 11.51 -7.08
C THR A 199 -3.18 12.66 -7.42
#